data_c488a0dde38d935dc1e7c986a6147d46
#
_entry.id   c488a0dde38d935dc1e7c986a6147d46
#
_cell.length_a   1.000
_cell.length_b   1.000
_cell.length_c   1.000
_cell.angle_alpha   90.00
_cell.angle_beta   90.00
_cell.angle_gamma   90.00
#
_symmetry.space_group_name_H-M   'P 1'
#
loop_
_entity.id
_entity.type
_entity.pdbx_description
1 polymer ?
#
loop_
_entity_poly.entity_id
_entity_poly.type
_entity_poly.pdbx_seq_one_letter_code
_entity_poly.pdbx_strand_id
1 'polypeptide(L)'
;KGEGFSVGGGYNTRNNELGQKSLTTAIVGATMDIGPGTLSGQYATIKDNNPSDLSTIAAGLAANPATAPVATLVQNAFIQGFRQDAHLYQIGYRLTSGPHTVAVAYNNMDDRRPFNADRYSYGAAYTYALSKRTDLNAVVTHLENKNTSQDLLGGNGFLGGVASAPGKDVNSVTLSIRHRF
;
A
#
# COMPACT_ATOMS: atom_id res chain seq x y z
N LYS A 1 -16.47 -19.85 3.39
CA LYS A 1 -15.79 -19.81 4.69
C LYS A 1 -15.92 -21.18 5.33
N GLY A 2 -14.79 -21.82 5.64
CA GLY A 2 -14.76 -23.07 6.44
C GLY A 2 -14.75 -22.76 7.94
N GLU A 3 -14.95 -23.76 8.78
CA GLU A 3 -14.72 -23.60 10.20
C GLU A 3 -13.24 -23.36 10.47
N GLY A 4 -12.91 -22.28 11.19
CA GLY A 4 -11.56 -21.94 11.58
C GLY A 4 -10.69 -21.32 10.46
N PHE A 5 -11.15 -21.24 9.20
CA PHE A 5 -10.38 -20.58 8.15
C PHE A 5 -11.24 -19.92 7.09
N SER A 6 -10.68 -18.94 6.38
CA SER A 6 -11.23 -18.39 5.14
C SER A 6 -10.11 -18.09 4.16
N VAL A 7 -10.42 -18.19 2.87
CA VAL A 7 -9.51 -17.82 1.79
C VAL A 7 -10.30 -17.01 0.76
N GLY A 8 -9.64 -16.06 0.13
CA GLY A 8 -10.23 -15.25 -0.92
C GLY A 8 -9.16 -14.70 -1.83
N GLY A 9 -9.58 -14.27 -3.02
CA GLY A 9 -8.69 -13.67 -3.98
C GLY A 9 -9.43 -12.84 -5.00
N GLY A 10 -8.68 -12.03 -5.73
CA GLY A 10 -9.19 -11.17 -6.77
C GLY A 10 -8.17 -10.95 -7.87
N TYR A 11 -8.66 -10.69 -9.05
CA TYR A 11 -7.87 -10.30 -10.21
C TYR A 11 -8.54 -9.13 -10.91
N ASN A 12 -7.76 -8.11 -11.25
CA ASN A 12 -8.22 -6.95 -11.99
C ASN A 12 -7.23 -6.62 -13.09
N THR A 13 -7.75 -6.19 -14.24
CA THR A 13 -6.93 -5.68 -15.34
C THR A 13 -7.63 -4.51 -16.02
N ARG A 14 -6.84 -3.56 -16.49
CA ARG A 14 -7.32 -2.36 -17.17
C ARG A 14 -6.40 -2.05 -18.35
N ASN A 15 -6.95 -1.50 -19.42
CA ASN A 15 -6.18 -0.94 -20.52
C ASN A 15 -6.02 0.59 -20.36
N ASN A 16 -4.97 1.12 -20.96
CA ASN A 16 -4.78 2.56 -21.11
C ASN A 16 -5.65 3.13 -22.26
N GLU A 17 -5.56 4.42 -22.50
CA GLU A 17 -6.28 5.15 -23.55
C GLU A 17 -5.91 4.68 -24.97
N LEU A 18 -4.79 4.01 -25.14
CA LEU A 18 -4.34 3.44 -26.43
C LEU A 18 -4.78 1.97 -26.61
N GLY A 19 -5.60 1.42 -25.69
CA GLY A 19 -6.04 0.03 -25.71
C GLY A 19 -4.96 -0.98 -25.28
N GLN A 20 -3.79 -0.51 -24.82
CA GLN A 20 -2.72 -1.39 -24.34
C GLN A 20 -2.99 -1.81 -22.90
N LYS A 21 -2.63 -3.04 -22.55
CA LYS A 21 -2.74 -3.52 -21.17
C LYS A 21 -1.87 -2.67 -20.24
N SER A 22 -2.52 -1.95 -19.36
CA SER A 22 -1.93 -1.05 -18.37
C SER A 22 -1.80 -1.78 -17.02
N LEU A 23 -2.72 -1.52 -16.12
CA LEU A 23 -2.68 -2.07 -14.78
C LEU A 23 -3.17 -3.53 -14.73
N THR A 24 -2.43 -4.36 -14.04
CA THR A 24 -2.86 -5.69 -13.63
C THR A 24 -2.59 -5.85 -12.14
N THR A 25 -3.59 -6.28 -11.39
CA THR A 25 -3.46 -6.63 -9.99
C THR A 25 -4.01 -8.03 -9.74
N ALA A 26 -3.31 -8.79 -8.92
CA ALA A 26 -3.79 -10.07 -8.41
C ALA A 26 -3.57 -10.09 -6.90
N ILE A 27 -4.53 -10.63 -6.16
CA ILE A 27 -4.47 -10.72 -4.71
C ILE A 27 -5.02 -12.07 -4.26
N VAL A 28 -4.37 -12.66 -3.28
CA VAL A 28 -4.87 -13.82 -2.53
C VAL A 28 -4.62 -13.57 -1.05
N GLY A 29 -5.57 -13.92 -0.23
CA GLY A 29 -5.46 -13.80 1.21
C GLY A 29 -6.18 -14.92 1.93
N ALA A 30 -5.72 -15.23 3.13
CA ALA A 30 -6.31 -16.22 3.98
C ALA A 30 -6.33 -15.75 5.44
N THR A 31 -7.29 -16.24 6.19
CA THR A 31 -7.32 -16.16 7.65
C THR A 31 -7.53 -17.53 8.25
N MET A 32 -6.91 -17.77 9.39
CA MET A 32 -7.06 -19.01 10.13
C MET A 32 -7.09 -18.72 11.63
N ASP A 33 -8.05 -19.35 12.32
CA ASP A 33 -8.12 -19.26 13.78
C ASP A 33 -7.02 -20.15 14.37
N ILE A 34 -6.14 -19.56 15.18
CA ILE A 34 -5.01 -20.24 15.84
C ILE A 34 -5.01 -19.86 17.31
N GLY A 35 -5.24 -20.85 18.18
CA GLY A 35 -5.37 -20.61 19.61
C GLY A 35 -6.49 -19.60 19.89
N PRO A 36 -6.25 -18.58 20.73
CA PRO A 36 -7.28 -17.60 21.09
C PRO A 36 -7.45 -16.47 20.06
N GLY A 37 -6.77 -16.51 18.93
CA GLY A 37 -6.78 -15.42 17.96
C GLY A 37 -6.85 -15.90 16.51
N THR A 38 -6.73 -14.94 15.59
CA THR A 38 -6.80 -15.17 14.15
C THR A 38 -5.50 -14.73 13.49
N LEU A 39 -4.84 -15.64 12.80
CA LEU A 39 -3.74 -15.36 11.88
C LEU A 39 -4.32 -14.94 10.54
N SER A 40 -3.73 -13.93 9.92
CA SER A 40 -4.04 -13.50 8.56
C SER A 40 -2.78 -13.43 7.71
N GLY A 41 -2.90 -13.78 6.44
CA GLY A 41 -1.84 -13.64 5.45
C GLY A 41 -2.41 -13.18 4.12
N GLN A 42 -1.64 -12.36 3.41
CA GLN A 42 -2.02 -11.85 2.09
C GLN A 42 -0.80 -11.74 1.20
N TYR A 43 -1.00 -12.08 -0.06
CA TYR A 43 -0.04 -11.81 -1.13
C TYR A 43 -0.75 -11.09 -2.28
N ALA A 44 -0.12 -10.06 -2.80
CA ALA A 44 -0.63 -9.35 -3.97
C ALA A 44 0.50 -9.02 -4.94
N THR A 45 0.15 -8.89 -6.21
CA THR A 45 1.02 -8.35 -7.25
C THR A 45 0.36 -7.18 -7.91
N ILE A 46 1.15 -6.17 -8.25
CA ILE A 46 0.73 -5.03 -9.06
C ILE A 46 1.71 -4.86 -10.20
N LYS A 47 1.19 -4.73 -11.42
CA LYS A 47 2.01 -4.50 -12.61
C LYS A 47 1.32 -3.51 -13.53
N ASP A 48 2.04 -2.45 -13.90
CA ASP A 48 1.62 -1.46 -14.89
C ASP A 48 2.80 -1.10 -15.79
N ASN A 49 2.82 -1.68 -16.99
CA ASN A 49 3.87 -1.43 -17.97
C ASN A 49 3.55 -0.25 -18.90
N ASN A 50 2.27 0.11 -19.02
CA ASN A 50 1.77 1.13 -19.92
C ASN A 50 0.82 2.08 -19.17
N PRO A 51 1.36 2.94 -18.28
CA PRO A 51 0.54 3.85 -17.47
C PRO A 51 -0.41 4.68 -18.33
N SER A 52 -1.62 4.91 -17.82
CA SER A 52 -2.66 5.67 -18.51
C SER A 52 -2.40 7.18 -18.47
N ASP A 53 -3.05 7.91 -19.36
CA ASP A 53 -3.10 9.39 -19.41
C ASP A 53 -1.75 10.09 -19.68
N LEU A 54 -0.76 9.36 -20.19
CA LEU A 54 0.58 9.89 -20.50
C LEU A 54 0.85 10.02 -22.01
N SER A 55 -0.04 9.52 -22.87
CA SER A 55 0.19 9.46 -24.33
C SER A 55 0.23 10.82 -25.01
N THR A 56 -0.35 11.86 -24.42
CA THR A 56 -0.46 13.22 -25.00
C THR A 56 0.65 14.17 -24.56
N ILE A 57 1.52 13.78 -23.62
CA ILE A 57 2.55 14.66 -23.06
C ILE A 57 3.50 15.17 -24.17
N ALA A 58 4.01 14.27 -25.03
CA ALA A 58 4.93 14.67 -26.09
C ALA A 58 4.27 15.61 -27.09
N ALA A 59 3.00 15.34 -27.47
CA ALA A 59 2.27 16.23 -28.38
C ALA A 59 2.05 17.62 -27.79
N GLY A 60 1.68 17.70 -26.50
CA GLY A 60 1.54 18.98 -25.80
C GLY A 60 2.83 19.78 -25.72
N LEU A 61 3.95 19.13 -25.42
CA LEU A 61 5.26 19.80 -25.35
C LEU A 61 5.79 20.17 -26.74
N ALA A 62 5.52 19.37 -27.76
CA ALA A 62 5.96 19.63 -29.13
C ALA A 62 5.24 20.86 -29.78
N ALA A 63 4.10 21.25 -29.23
CA ALA A 63 3.38 22.44 -29.67
C ALA A 63 4.17 23.76 -29.41
N ASN A 64 5.12 23.74 -28.48
CA ASN A 64 6.00 24.88 -28.20
C ASN A 64 7.43 24.59 -28.70
N PRO A 65 7.99 25.41 -29.61
CA PRO A 65 9.34 25.20 -30.15
C PRO A 65 10.45 25.10 -29.10
N ALA A 66 10.29 25.74 -27.94
CA ALA A 66 11.27 25.68 -26.84
C ALA A 66 11.31 24.34 -26.15
N THR A 67 10.20 23.58 -26.11
CA THR A 67 10.08 22.27 -25.43
C THR A 67 10.04 21.10 -26.41
N ALA A 68 9.79 21.37 -27.71
CA ALA A 68 9.72 20.32 -28.72
C ALA A 68 10.94 19.39 -28.78
N PRO A 69 12.20 19.85 -28.63
CA PRO A 69 13.37 18.97 -28.68
C PRO A 69 13.41 17.92 -27.56
N VAL A 70 12.76 18.19 -26.44
CA VAL A 70 12.76 17.30 -25.26
C VAL A 70 11.43 16.56 -25.04
N ALA A 71 10.43 16.81 -25.88
CA ALA A 71 9.06 16.32 -25.71
C ALA A 71 8.97 14.81 -25.51
N THR A 72 9.60 14.03 -26.40
CA THR A 72 9.62 12.54 -26.30
C THR A 72 10.42 12.07 -25.09
N LEU A 73 11.53 12.72 -24.78
CA LEU A 73 12.35 12.37 -23.61
C LEU A 73 11.53 12.53 -22.31
N VAL A 74 10.83 13.65 -22.18
CA VAL A 74 9.97 13.94 -21.03
C VAL A 74 8.84 12.93 -20.94
N GLN A 75 8.12 12.64 -22.02
CA GLN A 75 7.06 11.62 -22.01
C GLN A 75 7.60 10.26 -21.56
N ASN A 76 8.72 9.81 -22.10
CA ASN A 76 9.33 8.53 -21.71
C ASN A 76 9.74 8.51 -20.24
N ALA A 77 10.27 9.62 -19.71
CA ALA A 77 10.60 9.74 -18.29
C ALA A 77 9.35 9.58 -17.39
N PHE A 78 8.24 10.23 -17.77
CA PHE A 78 6.96 10.06 -17.07
C PHE A 78 6.47 8.62 -17.15
N ILE A 79 6.46 7.99 -18.34
CA ILE A 79 6.07 6.59 -18.50
C ILE A 79 6.91 5.68 -17.59
N GLN A 80 8.23 5.84 -17.56
CA GLN A 80 9.10 5.05 -16.70
C GLN A 80 8.84 5.31 -15.20
N GLY A 81 8.61 6.57 -14.81
CA GLY A 81 8.33 6.94 -13.42
C GLY A 81 7.00 6.38 -12.90
N PHE A 82 5.98 6.29 -13.75
CA PHE A 82 4.65 5.82 -13.37
C PHE A 82 4.44 4.30 -13.55
N ARG A 83 5.36 3.59 -14.20
CA ARG A 83 5.32 2.13 -14.24
C ARG A 83 5.28 1.54 -12.83
N GLN A 84 4.53 0.45 -12.69
CA GLN A 84 4.45 -0.32 -11.46
C GLN A 84 4.89 -1.76 -11.74
N ASP A 85 5.68 -2.32 -10.87
CA ASP A 85 5.98 -3.76 -10.82
C ASP A 85 6.39 -4.07 -9.38
N ALA A 86 5.48 -4.64 -8.61
CA ALA A 86 5.74 -4.90 -7.20
C ALA A 86 5.01 -6.13 -6.70
N HIS A 87 5.59 -6.78 -5.70
CA HIS A 87 5.00 -7.83 -4.91
C HIS A 87 4.75 -7.31 -3.50
N LEU A 88 3.58 -7.61 -2.95
CA LEU A 88 3.19 -7.20 -1.61
C LEU A 88 2.89 -8.43 -0.76
N TYR A 89 3.43 -8.44 0.44
CA TYR A 89 3.25 -9.50 1.42
C TYR A 89 2.75 -8.89 2.71
N GLN A 90 1.78 -9.55 3.32
CA GLN A 90 1.29 -9.19 4.65
C GLN A 90 1.12 -10.43 5.49
N ILE A 91 1.49 -10.34 6.75
CA ILE A 91 1.13 -11.31 7.79
C ILE A 91 0.71 -10.54 9.04
N GLY A 92 -0.32 -11.01 9.72
CA GLY A 92 -0.81 -10.38 10.93
C GLY A 92 -1.49 -11.39 11.86
N TYR A 93 -1.48 -11.07 13.14
CA TYR A 93 -2.19 -11.84 14.15
C TYR A 93 -3.02 -10.90 15.01
N ARG A 94 -4.26 -11.31 15.28
CA ARG A 94 -5.21 -10.57 16.10
C ARG A 94 -5.75 -11.45 17.20
N LEU A 95 -5.68 -10.97 18.44
CA LEU A 95 -6.22 -11.60 19.63
C LEU A 95 -7.29 -10.68 20.24
N THR A 96 -8.43 -11.24 20.63
CA THR A 96 -9.45 -10.53 21.40
C THR A 96 -9.78 -11.32 22.66
N SER A 97 -9.70 -10.64 23.81
CA SER A 97 -10.01 -11.21 25.12
C SER A 97 -10.81 -10.19 25.96
N GLY A 98 -12.09 -10.47 26.18
CA GLY A 98 -12.98 -9.52 26.85
C GLY A 98 -13.02 -8.18 26.12
N PRO A 99 -12.80 -7.03 26.82
CA PRO A 99 -12.80 -5.71 26.20
C PRO A 99 -11.50 -5.40 25.45
N HIS A 100 -10.49 -6.26 25.48
CA HIS A 100 -9.16 -6.03 24.93
C HIS A 100 -9.00 -6.68 23.57
N THR A 101 -8.49 -5.94 22.60
CA THR A 101 -8.03 -6.48 21.31
C THR A 101 -6.59 -6.01 21.08
N VAL A 102 -5.71 -6.96 20.77
CA VAL A 102 -4.34 -6.70 20.34
C VAL A 102 -4.19 -7.23 18.93
N ALA A 103 -3.54 -6.46 18.07
CA ALA A 103 -3.17 -6.91 16.73
C ALA A 103 -1.72 -6.53 16.44
N VAL A 104 -1.00 -7.41 15.76
CA VAL A 104 0.32 -7.15 15.22
C VAL A 104 0.32 -7.47 13.73
N ALA A 105 1.07 -6.72 12.95
CA ALA A 105 1.18 -6.97 11.52
C ALA A 105 2.57 -6.61 11.01
N TYR A 106 3.00 -7.36 9.98
CA TYR A 106 4.15 -7.08 9.15
C TYR A 106 3.69 -6.98 7.70
N ASN A 107 4.18 -5.98 6.99
CA ASN A 107 3.92 -5.77 5.57
C ASN A 107 5.26 -5.55 4.87
N ASN A 108 5.38 -6.10 3.67
CA ASN A 108 6.53 -5.89 2.80
C ASN A 108 6.04 -5.57 1.39
N MET A 109 6.69 -4.62 0.74
CA MET A 109 6.55 -4.35 -0.68
C MET A 109 7.92 -4.46 -1.33
N ASP A 110 8.07 -5.45 -2.21
CA ASP A 110 9.23 -5.73 -3.05
C ASP A 110 9.02 -5.02 -4.40
N ASP A 111 9.74 -3.94 -4.64
CA ASP A 111 9.71 -3.18 -5.90
C ASP A 111 10.61 -3.85 -6.92
N ARG A 112 10.01 -4.44 -7.94
CA ARG A 112 10.71 -5.17 -9.02
C ARG A 112 11.28 -4.27 -10.11
N ARG A 113 11.13 -2.95 -9.98
CA ARG A 113 11.69 -1.98 -10.91
C ARG A 113 13.18 -1.74 -10.62
N PRO A 114 13.95 -1.20 -11.60
CA PRO A 114 15.38 -0.90 -11.40
C PRO A 114 15.68 0.04 -10.23
N PHE A 115 14.70 0.85 -9.80
CA PHE A 115 14.83 1.77 -8.67
C PHE A 115 14.89 1.04 -7.32
N ASN A 116 14.36 -0.19 -7.26
CA ASN A 116 14.33 -1.04 -6.09
C ASN A 116 13.88 -0.28 -4.83
N ALA A 117 12.73 0.40 -4.95
CA ALA A 117 12.16 1.22 -3.90
C ALA A 117 11.36 0.38 -2.91
N ASP A 118 12.02 -0.65 -2.36
CA ASP A 118 11.44 -1.56 -1.38
C ASP A 118 11.04 -0.83 -0.12
N ARG A 119 10.04 -1.36 0.56
CA ARG A 119 9.63 -0.89 1.87
C ARG A 119 8.95 -1.98 2.66
N TYR A 120 9.12 -1.93 3.95
CA TYR A 120 8.41 -2.79 4.86
C TYR A 120 8.00 -2.04 6.12
N SER A 121 6.89 -2.49 6.71
CA SER A 121 6.41 -1.92 7.94
C SER A 121 5.98 -3.00 8.91
N TYR A 122 6.11 -2.72 10.18
CA TYR A 122 5.58 -3.54 11.25
C TYR A 122 4.96 -2.64 12.31
N GLY A 123 3.94 -3.15 12.95
CA GLY A 123 3.22 -2.37 13.93
C GLY A 123 2.37 -3.22 14.85
N ALA A 124 1.96 -2.58 15.92
CA ALA A 124 1.05 -3.13 16.90
C ALA A 124 -0.10 -2.17 17.15
N ALA A 125 -1.29 -2.72 17.32
CA ALA A 125 -2.48 -1.98 17.68
C ALA A 125 -3.11 -2.58 18.94
N TYR A 126 -3.57 -1.70 19.83
CA TYR A 126 -4.34 -2.06 21.00
C TYR A 126 -5.67 -1.32 20.99
N THR A 127 -6.75 -2.04 21.18
CA THR A 127 -8.09 -1.49 21.33
C THR A 127 -8.70 -1.89 22.65
N TYR A 128 -9.25 -0.93 23.39
CA TYR A 128 -10.01 -1.17 24.60
C TYR A 128 -11.46 -0.74 24.40
N ALA A 129 -12.38 -1.69 24.49
CA ALA A 129 -13.81 -1.43 24.37
C ALA A 129 -14.35 -0.89 25.71
N LEU A 130 -14.62 0.43 25.76
CA LEU A 130 -15.29 1.09 26.90
C LEU A 130 -16.77 0.70 26.97
N SER A 131 -17.40 0.50 25.83
CA SER A 131 -18.80 0.07 25.72
C SER A 131 -19.03 -0.58 24.34
N LYS A 132 -20.27 -1.06 24.08
CA LYS A 132 -20.67 -1.56 22.76
C LYS A 132 -20.53 -0.50 21.64
N ARG A 133 -20.47 0.78 21.99
CA ARG A 133 -20.43 1.91 21.04
C ARG A 133 -19.13 2.71 21.10
N THR A 134 -18.31 2.53 22.13
CA THR A 134 -17.11 3.37 22.34
C THR A 134 -15.90 2.51 22.59
N ASP A 135 -14.84 2.79 21.86
CA ASP A 135 -13.53 2.17 22.06
C ASP A 135 -12.39 3.20 22.02
N LEU A 136 -11.32 2.91 22.74
CA LEU A 136 -10.05 3.60 22.70
C LEU A 136 -9.07 2.79 21.88
N ASN A 137 -8.28 3.44 21.04
CA ASN A 137 -7.29 2.78 20.20
C ASN A 137 -5.93 3.43 20.37
N ALA A 138 -4.90 2.61 20.44
CA ALA A 138 -3.50 3.01 20.35
C ALA A 138 -2.83 2.18 19.26
N VAL A 139 -2.11 2.83 18.35
CA VAL A 139 -1.37 2.16 17.26
C VAL A 139 0.04 2.71 17.22
N VAL A 140 1.00 1.82 17.15
CA VAL A 140 2.41 2.14 16.90
C VAL A 140 2.85 1.43 15.63
N THR A 141 3.53 2.13 14.75
CA THR A 141 4.01 1.57 13.48
C THR A 141 5.38 2.14 13.14
N HIS A 142 6.23 1.27 12.64
CA HIS A 142 7.51 1.61 12.01
C HIS A 142 7.47 1.24 10.53
N LEU A 143 7.90 2.17 9.68
CA LEU A 143 8.07 1.96 8.25
C LEU A 143 9.53 2.20 7.88
N GLU A 144 10.13 1.22 7.25
CA GLU A 144 11.48 1.30 6.72
C GLU A 144 11.42 1.46 5.20
N ASN A 145 11.90 2.59 4.72
CA ASN A 145 12.06 2.87 3.30
C ASN A 145 13.46 2.47 2.84
N LYS A 146 13.56 1.83 1.67
CA LYS A 146 14.84 1.46 1.05
C LYS A 146 15.07 2.26 -0.23
N ASN A 147 16.33 2.54 -0.51
CA ASN A 147 16.80 3.19 -1.74
C ASN A 147 16.02 4.49 -2.03
N THR A 148 15.23 4.52 -3.09
CA THR A 148 14.46 5.70 -3.52
C THR A 148 13.06 5.77 -2.93
N SER A 149 12.65 4.82 -2.09
CA SER A 149 11.35 4.85 -1.42
C SER A 149 11.25 6.05 -0.47
N GLN A 150 10.11 6.73 -0.51
CA GLN A 150 9.80 7.89 0.35
C GLN A 150 8.39 7.81 0.91
N ASP A 151 7.88 6.61 1.14
CA ASP A 151 6.52 6.44 1.64
C ASP A 151 6.39 6.87 3.09
N LEU A 152 5.17 7.27 3.43
CA LEU A 152 4.73 7.52 4.79
C LEU A 152 3.69 6.50 5.24
N LEU A 153 3.52 6.41 6.54
CA LEU A 153 2.48 5.60 7.16
C LEU A 153 1.14 6.31 7.01
N GLY A 154 0.25 5.72 6.21
CA GLY A 154 -1.16 6.10 6.18
C GLY A 154 -1.88 5.60 7.44
N GLY A 155 -2.96 6.28 7.84
CA GLY A 155 -3.77 5.87 8.99
C GLY A 155 -4.92 6.84 9.24
N ASN A 156 -5.73 6.54 10.24
CA ASN A 156 -6.82 7.44 10.65
C ASN A 156 -6.27 8.80 11.08
N GLY A 157 -6.66 9.85 10.36
CA GLY A 157 -6.22 11.22 10.61
C GLY A 157 -4.87 11.60 9.98
N PHE A 158 -4.26 10.69 9.21
CA PHE A 158 -3.04 10.99 8.46
C PHE A 158 -3.40 11.42 7.03
N LEU A 159 -2.85 12.56 6.60
CA LEU A 159 -3.19 13.16 5.30
C LEU A 159 -2.33 12.65 4.13
N GLY A 160 -1.41 11.73 4.38
CA GLY A 160 -0.45 11.28 3.38
C GLY A 160 0.72 12.26 3.21
N GLY A 161 1.57 11.99 2.25
CA GLY A 161 2.76 12.78 1.95
C GLY A 161 3.92 11.90 1.53
N VAL A 162 5.13 12.43 1.63
CA VAL A 162 6.38 11.70 1.39
C VAL A 162 7.33 11.88 2.56
N ALA A 163 8.17 10.90 2.81
CA ALA A 163 9.24 11.01 3.80
C ALA A 163 10.22 12.14 3.43
N SER A 164 10.91 12.71 4.42
CA SER A 164 11.77 13.88 4.26
C SER A 164 12.90 13.70 3.24
N ALA A 165 13.31 12.47 2.99
CA ALA A 165 14.28 12.10 1.97
C ALA A 165 14.11 10.62 1.57
N PRO A 166 14.60 10.20 0.40
CA PRO A 166 14.65 8.80 0.00
C PRO A 166 15.36 7.93 1.05
N GLY A 167 14.82 6.73 1.29
CA GLY A 167 15.38 5.77 2.23
C GLY A 167 15.26 6.16 3.71
N LYS A 168 14.43 7.15 4.06
CA LYS A 168 14.23 7.56 5.46
C LYS A 168 13.08 6.79 6.09
N ASP A 169 13.35 6.26 7.27
CA ASP A 169 12.38 5.54 8.09
C ASP A 169 11.37 6.50 8.71
N VAL A 170 10.20 5.97 8.99
CA VAL A 170 9.08 6.71 9.57
C VAL A 170 8.52 5.96 10.76
N ASN A 171 8.34 6.66 11.86
CA ASN A 171 7.64 6.17 13.04
C ASN A 171 6.32 6.89 13.21
N SER A 172 5.28 6.17 13.58
CA SER A 172 3.97 6.74 13.87
C SER A 172 3.42 6.20 15.19
N VAL A 173 2.83 7.10 15.96
CA VAL A 173 2.02 6.76 17.12
C VAL A 173 0.68 7.46 16.97
N THR A 174 -0.39 6.67 17.02
CA THR A 174 -1.76 7.19 16.92
C THR A 174 -2.56 6.79 18.15
N LEU A 175 -3.21 7.76 18.77
CA LEU A 175 -4.20 7.55 19.81
C LEU A 175 -5.54 8.07 19.32
N SER A 176 -6.59 7.27 19.47
CA SER A 176 -7.92 7.66 19.01
C SER A 176 -9.03 7.10 19.89
N ILE A 177 -10.14 7.81 19.88
CA ILE A 177 -11.43 7.34 20.41
C ILE A 177 -12.40 7.18 19.26
N ARG A 178 -13.13 6.08 19.22
CA ARG A 178 -14.22 5.86 18.27
C ARG A 178 -15.53 5.73 19.02
N HIS A 179 -16.54 6.50 18.60
CA HIS A 179 -17.90 6.40 19.08
C HIS A 179 -18.86 6.16 17.91
N ARG A 180 -19.81 5.24 18.10
CA ARG A 180 -20.86 4.91 17.11
C ARG A 180 -22.21 5.39 17.65
N PHE A 181 -22.92 6.17 16.90
CA PHE A 181 -24.25 6.68 17.21
C PHE A 181 -25.35 5.69 16.82
#